data_ec2afeb1201bffc553cb1b1414cbfd67
#
_entry.id   ec2afeb1201bffc553cb1b1414cbfd67
#
_cell.length_a   1.000
_cell.length_b   1.000
_cell.length_c   1.000
_cell.angle_alpha   90.00
_cell.angle_beta   90.00
_cell.angle_gamma   90.00
#
_symmetry.space_group_name_H-M   'P 1'
#
loop_
_entity.id
_entity.type
_entity.pdbx_description
1 polymer ?
#
loop_
_entity_poly.entity_id
_entity_poly.type
_entity_poly.pdbx_seq_one_letter_code
_entity_poly.pdbx_strand_id
1 'polypeptide(L)'
;MTDRRSETARRSRSSQPSSKSKHRRARRRLPTSDEVSAGGIVIDPDGPVPRVALISHRDRRGRVVWSLPKGHLEEGESAAQAAIREVREETGIVAEIVAELDSVDFWFTAEDKRVHKTVHHFIMQAVGGRISGDNNEVLTAEWVELDRAAARLAYADERKLLHKARRLLLGKPAEAG
;
A
#
# COMPACT_ATOMS: atom_id res chain seq x y z
N MET A 1 -90.02 34.13 -27.07
CA MET A 1 -89.46 35.20 -27.89
C MET A 1 -88.02 35.37 -27.63
N THR A 2 -87.27 35.05 -28.70
CA THR A 2 -85.91 35.53 -29.04
C THR A 2 -84.76 35.23 -28.05
N ASP A 3 -83.96 34.26 -28.35
CA ASP A 3 -82.94 34.10 -29.41
C ASP A 3 -81.68 34.94 -29.11
N ARG A 4 -80.60 34.25 -29.11
CA ARG A 4 -79.25 34.47 -29.69
C ARG A 4 -78.13 34.01 -28.78
N ARG A 5 -77.59 32.88 -29.12
CA ARG A 5 -76.36 32.60 -29.91
C ARG A 5 -75.06 33.21 -29.36
N SER A 6 -74.23 32.26 -29.17
CA SER A 6 -72.77 32.17 -29.59
C SER A 6 -71.79 32.96 -28.71
N GLU A 7 -70.65 32.58 -28.37
CA GLU A 7 -69.63 32.04 -29.25
C GLU A 7 -68.47 31.44 -28.40
N THR A 8 -68.04 30.31 -28.82
CA THR A 8 -66.88 29.58 -28.32
C THR A 8 -65.61 30.35 -28.52
N ALA A 9 -64.90 30.62 -27.44
CA ALA A 9 -63.47 30.96 -27.55
C ALA A 9 -62.62 29.85 -26.92
N ARG A 10 -62.14 29.01 -27.80
CA ARG A 10 -61.08 28.04 -27.46
C ARG A 10 -59.78 28.82 -27.12
N ARG A 11 -59.38 28.82 -25.86
CA ARG A 11 -58.02 29.22 -25.48
C ARG A 11 -57.15 27.97 -25.50
N SER A 12 -56.34 27.87 -26.52
CA SER A 12 -55.24 26.96 -26.64
C SER A 12 -54.21 27.19 -25.51
N ARG A 13 -54.11 26.24 -24.59
CA ARG A 13 -53.03 26.20 -23.63
C ARG A 13 -51.79 25.66 -24.34
N SER A 14 -50.90 26.57 -24.67
CA SER A 14 -49.52 26.21 -25.07
C SER A 14 -48.81 25.60 -23.89
N SER A 15 -48.60 24.30 -23.95
CA SER A 15 -47.75 23.56 -23.07
C SER A 15 -46.29 23.91 -23.35
N GLN A 16 -45.70 24.70 -22.50
CA GLN A 16 -44.23 24.88 -22.49
C GLN A 16 -43.56 23.62 -21.95
N PRO A 17 -42.54 23.05 -22.62
CA PRO A 17 -41.78 21.98 -22.07
C PRO A 17 -40.82 22.54 -20.98
N SER A 18 -41.02 22.12 -19.75
CA SER A 18 -40.11 22.40 -18.66
C SER A 18 -38.78 21.75 -18.95
N SER A 19 -37.79 22.55 -19.30
CA SER A 19 -36.40 22.13 -19.39
C SER A 19 -35.88 21.75 -17.98
N LYS A 20 -35.95 20.46 -17.65
CA LYS A 20 -35.26 19.91 -16.52
C LYS A 20 -33.75 20.00 -16.83
N SER A 21 -33.17 21.12 -16.48
CA SER A 21 -31.72 21.29 -16.42
C SER A 21 -31.15 20.22 -15.48
N LYS A 22 -30.61 19.13 -16.05
CA LYS A 22 -29.82 18.18 -15.36
C LYS A 22 -28.47 18.86 -15.04
N HIS A 23 -28.39 19.51 -13.89
CA HIS A 23 -27.13 19.93 -13.34
C HIS A 23 -26.31 18.66 -13.03
N ARG A 24 -25.58 18.23 -14.04
CA ARG A 24 -24.49 17.27 -13.90
C ARG A 24 -23.43 17.94 -13.04
N ARG A 25 -23.53 17.76 -11.70
CA ARG A 25 -22.48 18.17 -10.77
C ARG A 25 -21.17 17.60 -11.32
N ALA A 26 -20.33 18.45 -11.85
CA ALA A 26 -18.97 18.08 -12.20
C ALA A 26 -18.35 17.47 -10.94
N ARG A 27 -18.06 16.18 -10.98
CA ARG A 27 -17.34 15.49 -9.89
C ARG A 27 -16.00 16.22 -9.77
N ARG A 28 -15.86 17.01 -8.72
CA ARG A 28 -14.61 17.70 -8.39
C ARG A 28 -13.52 16.63 -8.30
N ARG A 29 -12.60 16.63 -9.25
CA ARG A 29 -11.45 15.71 -9.21
C ARG A 29 -10.63 16.06 -7.97
N LEU A 30 -10.43 15.08 -7.10
CA LEU A 30 -9.54 15.27 -5.96
C LEU A 30 -8.11 15.51 -6.47
N PRO A 31 -7.36 16.42 -5.85
CA PRO A 31 -5.94 16.59 -6.16
C PRO A 31 -5.19 15.29 -5.93
N THR A 32 -4.13 15.05 -6.68
CA THR A 32 -3.31 13.85 -6.58
C THR A 32 -1.97 14.20 -5.96
N SER A 33 -1.45 13.35 -5.09
CA SER A 33 -0.07 13.41 -4.58
C SER A 33 0.61 12.05 -4.73
N ASP A 34 1.91 12.07 -4.99
CA ASP A 34 2.73 10.87 -5.03
C ASP A 34 3.47 10.70 -3.70
N GLU A 35 3.54 9.47 -3.21
CA GLU A 35 4.32 9.08 -2.05
C GLU A 35 5.21 7.90 -2.42
N VAL A 36 6.47 7.94 -1.98
CA VAL A 36 7.42 6.86 -2.21
C VAL A 36 7.90 6.33 -0.87
N SER A 37 7.90 5.02 -0.74
CA SER A 37 8.43 4.29 0.40
C SER A 37 9.40 3.22 -0.06
N ALA A 38 10.23 2.74 0.85
CA ALA A 38 11.10 1.63 0.60
C ALA A 38 11.20 0.73 1.84
N GLY A 39 11.46 -0.54 1.62
CA GLY A 39 11.62 -1.52 2.69
C GLY A 39 12.23 -2.82 2.19
N GLY A 40 12.23 -3.84 3.04
CA GLY A 40 12.92 -5.05 2.72
C GLY A 40 12.32 -6.33 3.28
N ILE A 41 12.64 -7.42 2.59
CA ILE A 41 12.51 -8.78 3.08
C ILE A 41 13.86 -9.14 3.69
N VAL A 42 13.95 -8.99 5.00
CA VAL A 42 15.20 -9.19 5.75
C VAL A 42 15.29 -10.64 6.17
N ILE A 43 16.27 -11.35 5.65
CA ILE A 43 16.51 -12.76 5.93
C ILE A 43 17.59 -12.89 7.00
N ASP A 44 17.32 -13.73 8.00
CA ASP A 44 18.31 -14.20 8.95
C ASP A 44 18.90 -15.52 8.46
N PRO A 45 20.20 -15.53 8.13
CA PRO A 45 20.87 -16.73 7.62
C PRO A 45 21.29 -17.72 8.71
N ASP A 46 21.32 -17.29 9.98
CA ASP A 46 22.02 -17.97 11.07
C ASP A 46 21.16 -19.00 11.84
N GLY A 47 20.09 -19.50 11.25
CA GLY A 47 19.22 -20.47 11.88
C GLY A 47 19.18 -21.81 11.15
N PRO A 48 18.64 -22.86 11.80
CA PRO A 48 18.44 -24.15 11.14
C PRO A 48 17.44 -24.08 9.98
N VAL A 49 16.59 -23.04 9.99
CA VAL A 49 15.65 -22.69 8.93
C VAL A 49 15.70 -21.18 8.68
N PRO A 50 15.58 -20.72 7.42
CA PRO A 50 15.56 -19.31 7.10
C PRO A 50 14.39 -18.61 7.81
N ARG A 51 14.66 -17.44 8.39
CA ARG A 51 13.67 -16.58 9.03
C ARG A 51 13.61 -15.23 8.35
N VAL A 52 12.48 -14.58 8.42
CA VAL A 52 12.26 -13.22 7.91
C VAL A 52 11.77 -12.32 9.03
N ALA A 53 12.23 -11.07 9.06
CA ALA A 53 11.75 -10.08 10.00
C ALA A 53 10.39 -9.54 9.55
N LEU A 54 9.40 -9.64 10.42
CA LEU A 54 8.08 -9.04 10.25
C LEU A 54 7.83 -8.04 11.38
N ILE A 55 7.04 -7.01 11.07
CA ILE A 55 6.57 -6.03 12.05
C ILE A 55 5.07 -6.10 12.19
N SER A 56 4.57 -5.77 13.37
CA SER A 56 3.15 -5.53 13.60
C SER A 56 2.87 -4.07 13.88
N HIS A 57 1.79 -3.56 13.35
CA HIS A 57 1.33 -2.19 13.54
C HIS A 57 -0.20 -2.13 13.53
N ARG A 58 -0.77 -0.99 13.88
CA ARG A 58 -2.21 -0.77 13.76
C ARG A 58 -2.54 -0.24 12.36
N ASP A 59 -3.48 -0.91 11.69
CA ASP A 59 -4.04 -0.40 10.44
C ASP A 59 -4.95 0.82 10.69
N ARG A 60 -5.48 1.42 9.61
CA ARG A 60 -6.39 2.58 9.69
C ARG A 60 -7.69 2.30 10.46
N ARG A 61 -8.04 1.02 10.66
CA ARG A 61 -9.20 0.58 11.43
C ARG A 61 -8.83 0.22 12.88
N GLY A 62 -7.58 0.44 13.28
CA GLY A 62 -7.06 0.14 14.61
C GLY A 62 -6.77 -1.34 14.85
N ARG A 63 -6.85 -2.21 13.83
CA ARG A 63 -6.54 -3.62 13.96
C ARG A 63 -5.04 -3.86 13.90
N VAL A 64 -4.54 -4.75 14.73
CA VAL A 64 -3.13 -5.17 14.66
C VAL A 64 -2.94 -6.07 13.44
N VAL A 65 -2.04 -5.68 12.55
CA VAL A 65 -1.71 -6.39 11.31
C VAL A 65 -0.20 -6.57 11.21
N TRP A 66 0.22 -7.61 10.48
CA TRP A 66 1.62 -7.91 10.21
C TRP A 66 2.00 -7.52 8.79
N SER A 67 3.17 -6.94 8.64
CA SER A 67 3.71 -6.48 7.35
C SER A 67 5.23 -6.61 7.30
N LEU A 68 5.78 -6.40 6.11
CA LEU A 68 7.21 -6.19 5.92
C LEU A 68 7.62 -4.79 6.44
N PRO A 69 8.82 -4.64 7.01
CA PRO A 69 9.33 -3.33 7.44
C PRO A 69 9.54 -2.41 6.24
N LYS A 70 9.05 -1.18 6.32
CA LYS A 70 9.13 -0.16 5.27
C LYS A 70 8.68 1.21 5.76
N GLY A 71 9.22 2.25 5.18
CA GLY A 71 8.78 3.63 5.47
C GLY A 71 9.09 4.60 4.33
N HIS A 72 8.77 5.86 4.55
CA HIS A 72 8.91 6.91 3.55
C HIS A 72 10.37 7.27 3.30
N LEU A 73 10.68 7.65 2.05
CA LEU A 73 11.98 8.24 1.73
C LEU A 73 12.08 9.62 2.36
N GLU A 74 13.25 9.93 2.89
CA GLU A 74 13.63 11.27 3.30
C GLU A 74 14.21 12.07 2.13
N GLU A 75 14.26 13.39 2.26
CA GLU A 75 14.80 14.27 1.21
C GLU A 75 16.26 13.90 0.88
N GLY A 76 16.53 13.69 -0.40
CA GLY A 76 17.87 13.31 -0.89
C GLY A 76 18.25 11.85 -0.69
N GLU A 77 17.36 11.03 -0.13
CA GLU A 77 17.59 9.62 0.13
C GLU A 77 17.20 8.76 -1.09
N SER A 78 18.03 7.79 -1.44
CA SER A 78 17.65 6.77 -2.41
C SER A 78 16.73 5.72 -1.79
N ALA A 79 15.98 4.98 -2.61
CA ALA A 79 15.15 3.89 -2.12
C ALA A 79 15.94 2.81 -1.35
N ALA A 80 17.17 2.52 -1.80
CA ALA A 80 18.06 1.58 -1.11
C ALA A 80 18.48 2.08 0.28
N GLN A 81 18.83 3.36 0.39
CA GLN A 81 19.19 3.97 1.67
C GLN A 81 17.99 4.01 2.63
N ALA A 82 16.82 4.39 2.12
CA ALA A 82 15.58 4.38 2.90
C ALA A 82 15.25 2.97 3.43
N ALA A 83 15.36 1.94 2.58
CA ALA A 83 15.09 0.56 2.98
C ALA A 83 16.00 0.11 4.13
N ILE A 84 17.30 0.42 4.06
CA ILE A 84 18.27 0.07 5.12
C ILE A 84 17.93 0.80 6.42
N ARG A 85 17.64 2.11 6.33
CA ARG A 85 17.30 2.93 7.50
C ARG A 85 16.00 2.45 8.14
N GLU A 86 14.94 2.29 7.35
CA GLU A 86 13.61 1.88 7.85
C GLU A 86 13.64 0.49 8.50
N VAL A 87 14.33 -0.48 7.88
CA VAL A 87 14.53 -1.80 8.48
C VAL A 87 15.19 -1.67 9.85
N ARG A 88 16.23 -0.86 9.97
CA ARG A 88 16.92 -0.66 11.26
C ARG A 88 16.02 0.03 12.29
N GLU A 89 15.27 1.06 11.89
CA GLU A 89 14.39 1.81 12.78
C GLU A 89 13.21 0.96 13.27
N GLU A 90 12.60 0.18 12.37
CA GLU A 90 11.41 -0.61 12.69
C GLU A 90 11.71 -1.97 13.33
N THR A 91 12.89 -2.54 13.10
CA THR A 91 13.22 -3.90 13.57
C THR A 91 14.46 -3.98 14.47
N GLY A 92 15.29 -2.94 14.54
CA GLY A 92 16.58 -2.97 15.22
C GLY A 92 17.67 -3.74 14.48
N ILE A 93 17.37 -4.31 13.32
CA ILE A 93 18.31 -5.14 12.54
C ILE A 93 19.14 -4.28 11.61
N VAL A 94 20.44 -4.50 11.61
CA VAL A 94 21.36 -4.00 10.59
C VAL A 94 21.37 -5.01 9.45
N ALA A 95 20.97 -4.55 8.27
CA ALA A 95 20.84 -5.41 7.10
C ALA A 95 21.56 -4.81 5.88
N GLU A 96 22.02 -5.68 5.00
CA GLU A 96 22.61 -5.33 3.70
C GLU A 96 21.70 -5.78 2.57
N ILE A 97 21.66 -4.99 1.50
CA ILE A 97 20.87 -5.33 0.30
C ILE A 97 21.62 -6.42 -0.47
N VAL A 98 20.91 -7.51 -0.75
CA VAL A 98 21.38 -8.62 -1.58
C VAL A 98 20.91 -8.46 -3.03
N ALA A 99 19.65 -8.05 -3.21
CA ALA A 99 19.06 -7.85 -4.51
C ALA A 99 17.88 -6.87 -4.46
N GLU A 100 17.63 -6.20 -5.56
CA GLU A 100 16.39 -5.45 -5.76
C GLU A 100 15.26 -6.44 -6.07
N LEU A 101 14.10 -6.17 -5.49
CA LEU A 101 12.86 -6.89 -5.76
C LEU A 101 11.89 -5.97 -6.49
N ASP A 102 10.63 -6.37 -6.64
CA ASP A 102 9.63 -5.54 -7.31
C ASP A 102 9.18 -4.35 -6.46
N SER A 103 8.69 -3.31 -7.14
CA SER A 103 7.90 -2.25 -6.53
C SER A 103 6.43 -2.60 -6.55
N VAL A 104 5.71 -2.14 -5.55
CA VAL A 104 4.25 -2.24 -5.45
C VAL A 104 3.65 -0.85 -5.53
N ASP A 105 2.71 -0.67 -6.45
CA ASP A 105 1.98 0.58 -6.63
C ASP A 105 0.52 0.42 -6.21
N PHE A 106 0.01 1.37 -5.46
CA PHE A 106 -1.41 1.39 -5.12
C PHE A 106 -1.93 2.81 -4.91
N TRP A 107 -3.26 2.93 -5.03
CA TRP A 107 -3.97 4.17 -4.86
C TRP A 107 -4.85 4.12 -3.64
N PHE A 108 -4.88 5.20 -2.89
CA PHE A 108 -5.85 5.38 -1.81
C PHE A 108 -6.29 6.84 -1.71
N THR A 109 -7.37 7.08 -0.97
CA THR A 109 -7.85 8.42 -0.67
C THR A 109 -7.53 8.73 0.79
N ALA A 110 -6.81 9.81 1.00
CA ALA A 110 -6.51 10.35 2.32
C ALA A 110 -6.99 11.80 2.37
N GLU A 111 -7.80 12.13 3.38
CA GLU A 111 -8.42 13.43 3.49
C GLU A 111 -9.15 13.82 2.18
N ASP A 112 -8.77 14.91 1.55
CA ASP A 112 -9.39 15.41 0.30
C ASP A 112 -8.50 15.18 -0.94
N LYS A 113 -7.58 14.21 -0.93
CA LYS A 113 -6.67 13.92 -2.04
C LYS A 113 -6.60 12.42 -2.37
N ARG A 114 -6.30 12.12 -3.63
CA ARG A 114 -5.89 10.78 -4.06
C ARG A 114 -4.37 10.67 -3.91
N VAL A 115 -3.91 9.62 -3.27
CA VAL A 115 -2.49 9.34 -3.11
C VAL A 115 -2.13 8.14 -3.97
N HIS A 116 -1.12 8.31 -4.81
CA HIS A 116 -0.42 7.24 -5.50
C HIS A 116 0.79 6.89 -4.66
N LYS A 117 0.87 5.67 -4.17
CA LYS A 117 1.99 5.22 -3.36
C LYS A 117 2.75 4.13 -4.07
N THR A 118 4.05 4.35 -4.23
CA THR A 118 5.01 3.36 -4.72
C THR A 118 5.87 2.88 -3.56
N VAL A 119 5.99 1.57 -3.39
CA VAL A 119 6.85 0.95 -2.36
C VAL A 119 7.91 0.09 -3.03
N HIS A 120 9.17 0.49 -2.93
CA HIS A 120 10.32 -0.29 -3.40
C HIS A 120 10.70 -1.34 -2.37
N HIS A 121 10.88 -2.59 -2.80
CA HIS A 121 11.27 -3.68 -1.93
C HIS A 121 12.60 -4.29 -2.34
N PHE A 122 13.38 -4.66 -1.35
CA PHE A 122 14.70 -5.29 -1.51
C PHE A 122 14.74 -6.61 -0.76
N ILE A 123 15.51 -7.57 -1.28
CA ILE A 123 15.97 -8.73 -0.52
C ILE A 123 17.19 -8.28 0.27
N MET A 124 17.17 -8.49 1.57
CA MET A 124 18.21 -8.05 2.47
C MET A 124 18.67 -9.21 3.37
N GLN A 125 19.91 -9.18 3.77
CA GLN A 125 20.50 -10.13 4.72
C GLN A 125 20.81 -9.42 6.02
N ALA A 126 20.41 -9.99 7.14
CA ALA A 126 20.80 -9.50 8.45
C ALA A 126 22.30 -9.71 8.66
N VAL A 127 23.00 -8.65 9.06
CA VAL A 127 24.46 -8.67 9.34
C VAL A 127 24.78 -8.22 10.76
N GLY A 128 23.78 -7.78 11.52
CA GLY A 128 23.97 -7.34 12.91
C GLY A 128 22.68 -6.80 13.51
N GLY A 129 22.81 -6.25 14.69
CA GLY A 129 21.69 -5.74 15.47
C GLY A 129 20.95 -6.83 16.23
N ARG A 130 19.88 -6.42 16.89
CA ARG A 130 18.98 -7.34 17.62
C ARG A 130 17.55 -6.96 17.29
N ILE A 131 16.69 -7.94 17.01
CA ILE A 131 15.30 -7.69 16.72
C ILE A 131 14.63 -7.05 17.94
N SER A 132 14.03 -5.89 17.72
CA SER A 132 13.21 -5.17 18.68
C SER A 132 12.23 -4.28 17.92
N GLY A 133 10.98 -4.26 18.34
CA GLY A 133 9.91 -3.45 17.76
C GLY A 133 9.45 -2.37 18.73
N ASP A 134 10.39 -1.67 19.34
CA ASP A 134 10.08 -0.68 20.38
C ASP A 134 10.18 0.75 19.84
N ASN A 135 9.25 1.09 18.94
CA ASN A 135 9.10 2.46 18.48
C ASN A 135 7.62 2.87 18.40
N ASN A 136 7.34 4.15 18.14
CA ASN A 136 5.98 4.68 18.15
C ASN A 136 5.08 4.13 17.02
N GLU A 137 5.64 3.57 15.97
CA GLU A 137 4.92 3.10 14.78
C GLU A 137 4.77 1.58 14.76
N VAL A 138 5.73 0.85 15.33
CA VAL A 138 5.79 -0.61 15.36
C VAL A 138 5.48 -1.10 16.76
N LEU A 139 4.49 -1.97 16.89
CA LEU A 139 4.12 -2.59 18.17
C LEU A 139 5.08 -3.72 18.53
N THR A 140 5.47 -4.52 17.55
CA THR A 140 6.34 -5.69 17.73
C THR A 140 7.08 -5.99 16.45
N ALA A 141 8.35 -6.40 16.57
CA ALA A 141 9.10 -7.01 15.48
C ALA A 141 9.51 -8.43 15.87
N GLU A 142 9.38 -9.37 14.94
CA GLU A 142 9.65 -10.78 15.18
C GLU A 142 10.37 -11.45 14.00
N TRP A 143 11.25 -12.39 14.33
CA TRP A 143 11.73 -13.36 13.37
C TRP A 143 10.70 -14.47 13.17
N VAL A 144 10.24 -14.65 11.94
CA VAL A 144 9.24 -15.67 11.58
C VAL A 144 9.87 -16.61 10.55
N GLU A 145 9.68 -17.93 10.72
CA GLU A 145 10.11 -18.89 9.71
C GLU A 145 9.56 -18.52 8.33
N LEU A 146 10.43 -18.54 7.32
CA LEU A 146 10.09 -18.09 5.97
C LEU A 146 8.86 -18.79 5.40
N ASP A 147 8.70 -20.09 5.70
CA ASP A 147 7.56 -20.89 5.23
C ASP A 147 6.24 -20.52 5.92
N ARG A 148 6.29 -19.90 7.09
CA ARG A 148 5.12 -19.48 7.86
C ARG A 148 4.79 -17.99 7.70
N ALA A 149 5.75 -17.22 7.23
CA ALA A 149 5.65 -15.76 7.19
C ALA A 149 4.51 -15.27 6.27
N ALA A 150 4.30 -15.92 5.13
CA ALA A 150 3.24 -15.54 4.20
C ALA A 150 1.84 -15.61 4.83
N ALA A 151 1.59 -16.58 5.71
CA ALA A 151 0.31 -16.72 6.39
C ALA A 151 0.07 -15.61 7.43
N ARG A 152 1.12 -14.98 7.94
CA ARG A 152 1.02 -13.86 8.90
C ARG A 152 0.82 -12.50 8.21
N LEU A 153 1.32 -12.32 6.99
CA LEU A 153 1.23 -11.06 6.27
C LEU A 153 -0.21 -10.69 5.92
N ALA A 154 -0.63 -9.49 6.29
CA ALA A 154 -1.99 -9.00 6.04
C ALA A 154 -2.23 -8.67 4.56
N TYR A 155 -1.19 -8.25 3.82
CA TYR A 155 -1.32 -7.70 2.47
C TYR A 155 -0.95 -8.71 1.40
N ALA A 156 -1.83 -8.87 0.39
CA ALA A 156 -1.64 -9.85 -0.69
C ALA A 156 -0.38 -9.59 -1.51
N ASP A 157 -0.03 -8.33 -1.74
CA ASP A 157 1.15 -7.98 -2.53
C ASP A 157 2.44 -8.31 -1.78
N GLU A 158 2.49 -8.10 -0.47
CA GLU A 158 3.62 -8.52 0.35
C GLU A 158 3.80 -10.05 0.36
N ARG A 159 2.69 -10.81 0.39
CA ARG A 159 2.74 -12.28 0.26
C ARG A 159 3.34 -12.72 -1.08
N LYS A 160 2.96 -12.05 -2.18
CA LYS A 160 3.54 -12.32 -3.52
C LYS A 160 5.03 -12.01 -3.56
N LEU A 161 5.45 -10.88 -2.99
CA LEU A 161 6.85 -10.50 -2.87
C LEU A 161 7.66 -11.53 -2.08
N LEU A 162 7.13 -11.99 -0.95
CA LEU A 162 7.79 -13.01 -0.13
C LEU A 162 7.94 -14.34 -0.89
N HIS A 163 6.92 -14.77 -1.63
CA HIS A 163 7.01 -15.96 -2.47
C HIS A 163 8.04 -15.80 -3.60
N LYS A 164 8.14 -14.62 -4.20
CA LYS A 164 9.17 -14.33 -5.21
C LYS A 164 10.57 -14.36 -4.60
N ALA A 165 10.77 -13.69 -3.48
CA ALA A 165 12.04 -13.70 -2.75
C ALA A 165 12.47 -15.11 -2.38
N ARG A 166 11.54 -15.93 -1.86
CA ARG A 166 11.80 -17.33 -1.52
C ARG A 166 12.30 -18.12 -2.73
N ARG A 167 11.69 -17.97 -3.90
CA ARG A 167 12.14 -18.64 -5.12
C ARG A 167 13.55 -18.20 -5.54
N LEU A 168 13.87 -16.91 -5.42
CA LEU A 168 15.19 -16.39 -5.75
C LEU A 168 16.28 -16.89 -4.79
N LEU A 169 15.95 -17.04 -3.52
CA LEU A 169 16.86 -17.51 -2.48
C LEU A 169 17.09 -19.02 -2.54
N LEU A 170 16.03 -19.79 -2.76
CA LEU A 170 16.07 -21.26 -2.77
C LEU A 170 16.31 -21.85 -4.18
N GLY A 171 16.03 -21.08 -5.22
CA GLY A 171 16.19 -21.49 -6.64
C GLY A 171 17.58 -21.29 -7.23
N LYS A 172 18.54 -20.71 -6.50
CA LYS A 172 19.94 -20.78 -6.91
C LYS A 172 20.46 -22.22 -6.66
N PRO A 173 20.84 -22.97 -7.73
CA PRO A 173 21.60 -24.20 -7.50
C PRO A 173 22.85 -23.79 -6.70
N ALA A 174 23.17 -24.55 -5.67
CA ALA A 174 24.45 -24.43 -5.00
C ALA A 174 25.50 -24.52 -6.10
N GLU A 175 26.26 -23.45 -6.32
CA GLU A 175 27.44 -23.53 -7.18
C GLU A 175 28.37 -24.52 -6.48
N ALA A 176 28.50 -25.69 -7.09
CA ALA A 176 29.46 -26.68 -6.70
C ALA A 176 30.86 -26.06 -6.90
N GLY A 177 31.51 -25.70 -5.79
CA GLY A 177 32.91 -25.33 -5.76
C GLY A 177 33.82 -26.53 -5.95
#